data_372743d1e06c553730f176b25dd01d11
#
_entry.id   372743d1e06c553730f176b25dd01d11
#
_cell.length_a   1.000
_cell.length_b   1.000
_cell.length_c   1.000
_cell.angle_alpha   90.00
_cell.angle_beta   90.00
_cell.angle_gamma   90.00
#
_symmetry.space_group_name_H-M   'P 1'
#
loop_
_entity.id
_entity.type
_entity.pdbx_description
1 polymer ?
#
loop_
_entity_poly.entity_id
_entity_poly.type
_entity_poly.pdbx_seq_one_letter_code
_entity_poly.pdbx_strand_id
1 'polypeptide(L)'
;FQAEDGIRDFCLSRGLGDVYKRQVDDDLNALRTFKHPAQKRLIVEEFAANQIAINISSERINMMKSFDLSSQKLNLETFNLNIPFKPTKAQKKVVQEIMMNFQEKKPMRRLIQGDVGSGKTIVAAAAMNICSQNNKQSVLMCPTEVLARQHFENFVSWFKDKNISIELLLGKTKKKEKEKIEQKLINGEIDILIGTHTVFQKNIEFKSLALIVVDEQQRFGVKQRFDLASKSASEEMPHQLFMTATPIPRTLAMTIFSDLDLSIIDELPPGRNPVKTVVLSNDKRLEITNRLQEVCKDGNQVYWLCTMIEDNDSFDVQSAETSLEWIREYAPELRSELVHSKLSSEEKEKNIIDFRNGLIDILVCTTVIEVGMDVPNASLMIIENAERLGLSQLHQLRGRVGRGPDMDSFCALLYQDPMSENAQKRLEAMKKYSNGFDISEIDLELRGAGELLGLRQSGGIDFKISDISRDAQLLKLSQSLAEKISNLESIKLEKLIDRWIGQDQLYIKAQ
;
A
#
# COMPACT_ATOMS: atom_id res chain seq x y z
N PHE A 1 -17.94 -11.50 38.29
CA PHE A 1 -17.49 -12.51 39.25
C PHE A 1 -17.93 -13.92 38.80
N GLN A 2 -17.36 -14.49 37.83
CA GLN A 2 -17.51 -15.85 37.31
C GLN A 2 -16.58 -16.06 36.11
N ALA A 3 -15.77 -15.04 35.81
CA ALA A 3 -14.81 -15.11 34.72
C ALA A 3 -13.58 -15.97 35.04
N GLU A 4 -13.19 -16.09 36.34
CA GLU A 4 -12.05 -16.88 36.72
C GLU A 4 -12.31 -18.41 36.67
N ASP A 5 -13.52 -18.84 37.04
CA ASP A 5 -13.93 -20.23 36.91
C ASP A 5 -14.14 -20.63 35.43
N GLY A 6 -14.64 -19.75 34.61
CA GLY A 6 -14.74 -19.95 33.17
C GLY A 6 -13.41 -20.07 32.43
N ILE A 7 -12.35 -19.39 32.93
CA ILE A 7 -10.99 -19.47 32.37
C ILE A 7 -10.28 -20.75 32.90
N ARG A 8 -10.57 -21.17 34.10
CA ARG A 8 -10.01 -22.39 34.69
C ARG A 8 -10.54 -23.66 34.01
N ASP A 9 -11.85 -23.72 33.73
CA ASP A 9 -12.44 -24.80 32.93
C ASP A 9 -12.05 -24.71 31.44
N PHE A 10 -11.56 -23.59 31.00
CA PHE A 10 -11.18 -23.32 29.65
C PHE A 10 -9.81 -23.87 29.26
N CYS A 11 -8.83 -23.84 30.15
CA CYS A 11 -7.48 -24.37 29.91
C CYS A 11 -7.35 -25.87 30.13
N LEU A 12 -8.32 -26.48 30.79
CA LEU A 12 -8.33 -27.89 31.12
C LEU A 12 -9.46 -28.60 30.36
N SER A 13 -9.19 -28.92 29.11
CA SER A 13 -9.71 -30.08 28.39
C SER A 13 -11.15 -30.53 28.70
N ARG A 14 -12.13 -29.93 28.10
CA ARG A 14 -13.17 -30.77 27.48
C ARG A 14 -12.83 -30.89 26.02
N GLY A 15 -12.13 -31.97 25.73
CA GLY A 15 -11.65 -32.24 24.40
C GLY A 15 -12.80 -32.28 23.38
N LEU A 16 -12.46 -32.21 22.10
CA LEU A 16 -13.34 -32.41 20.95
C LEU A 16 -14.41 -33.53 21.16
N GLY A 17 -14.18 -34.45 22.05
CA GLY A 17 -15.10 -35.55 22.40
C GLY A 17 -16.47 -35.10 22.95
N ASP A 18 -16.57 -33.99 23.66
CA ASP A 18 -17.87 -33.48 24.15
C ASP A 18 -18.67 -32.74 23.05
N VAL A 19 -17.98 -32.20 22.04
CA VAL A 19 -18.61 -31.60 20.86
C VAL A 19 -19.28 -32.70 20.00
N TYR A 20 -18.69 -33.89 19.93
CA TYR A 20 -19.25 -35.04 19.19
C TYR A 20 -20.41 -35.73 19.90
N LYS A 21 -20.58 -35.57 21.21
CA LYS A 21 -21.68 -36.20 21.96
C LYS A 21 -23.04 -35.51 21.82
N ARG A 22 -23.05 -34.26 21.29
CA ARG A 22 -24.31 -33.53 20.99
C ARG A 22 -24.48 -33.42 19.47
N GLN A 23 -24.65 -34.54 18.80
CA GLN A 23 -24.97 -34.59 17.37
C GLN A 23 -26.45 -34.25 17.17
N VAL A 24 -26.74 -32.97 17.06
CA VAL A 24 -27.93 -32.46 16.39
C VAL A 24 -27.48 -31.87 15.06
N ASP A 25 -28.22 -32.08 14.00
CA ASP A 25 -27.87 -31.58 12.63
C ASP A 25 -27.59 -30.06 12.60
N ASP A 26 -28.23 -29.31 13.48
CA ASP A 26 -28.03 -27.87 13.67
C ASP A 26 -26.60 -27.52 14.16
N ASP A 27 -26.01 -28.37 15.05
CA ASP A 27 -24.63 -28.17 15.52
C ASP A 27 -23.60 -28.41 14.41
N LEU A 28 -23.84 -29.38 13.52
CA LEU A 28 -22.97 -29.67 12.38
C LEU A 28 -23.02 -28.55 11.35
N ASN A 29 -24.17 -27.97 11.09
CA ASN A 29 -24.30 -26.85 10.19
C ASN A 29 -23.66 -25.58 10.77
N ALA A 30 -23.82 -25.35 12.07
CA ALA A 30 -23.14 -24.26 12.78
C ALA A 30 -21.60 -24.42 12.74
N LEU A 31 -21.08 -25.64 12.85
CA LEU A 31 -19.63 -25.90 12.71
C LEU A 31 -19.14 -25.66 11.29
N ARG A 32 -19.87 -26.11 10.27
CA ARG A 32 -19.49 -25.88 8.85
C ARG A 32 -19.48 -24.40 8.48
N THR A 33 -20.38 -23.62 9.06
CA THR A 33 -20.51 -22.18 8.82
C THR A 33 -19.71 -21.31 9.78
N PHE A 34 -18.89 -21.90 10.65
CA PHE A 34 -18.11 -21.20 11.68
C PHE A 34 -18.96 -20.36 12.66
N LYS A 35 -20.23 -20.71 12.84
CA LYS A 35 -21.15 -20.03 13.74
C LYS A 35 -21.25 -20.69 15.12
N HIS A 36 -20.65 -21.87 15.30
CA HIS A 36 -20.69 -22.59 16.56
C HIS A 36 -19.95 -21.79 17.67
N PRO A 37 -20.53 -21.70 18.91
CA PRO A 37 -19.94 -20.92 20.00
C PRO A 37 -18.51 -21.31 20.35
N ALA A 38 -18.17 -22.61 20.31
CA ALA A 38 -16.80 -23.09 20.56
C ALA A 38 -15.79 -22.57 19.52
N GLN A 39 -16.18 -22.53 18.24
CA GLN A 39 -15.32 -21.97 17.19
C GLN A 39 -15.16 -20.45 17.32
N LYS A 40 -16.23 -19.73 17.60
CA LYS A 40 -16.19 -18.28 17.86
C LYS A 40 -15.23 -17.96 19.01
N ARG A 41 -15.24 -18.79 20.06
CA ARG A 41 -14.32 -18.63 21.19
C ARG A 41 -12.86 -18.82 20.77
N LEU A 42 -12.54 -19.88 19.99
CA LEU A 42 -11.19 -20.12 19.51
C LEU A 42 -10.71 -19.00 18.56
N ILE A 43 -11.59 -18.48 17.72
CA ILE A 43 -11.33 -17.34 16.85
C ILE A 43 -11.00 -16.09 17.68
N VAL A 44 -11.79 -15.78 18.71
CA VAL A 44 -11.51 -14.65 19.61
C VAL A 44 -10.19 -14.83 20.36
N GLU A 45 -9.89 -16.05 20.78
CA GLU A 45 -8.62 -16.38 21.46
C GLU A 45 -7.43 -16.19 20.54
N GLU A 46 -7.51 -16.63 19.27
CA GLU A 46 -6.46 -16.46 18.28
C GLU A 46 -6.21 -14.99 17.95
N PHE A 47 -7.25 -14.20 17.69
CA PHE A 47 -7.13 -12.76 17.48
C PHE A 47 -6.56 -12.03 18.70
N ALA A 48 -7.00 -12.41 19.91
CA ALA A 48 -6.47 -11.82 21.13
C ALA A 48 -4.98 -12.16 21.34
N ALA A 49 -4.57 -13.39 21.08
CA ALA A 49 -3.16 -13.81 21.15
C ALA A 49 -2.29 -13.02 20.18
N ASN A 50 -2.78 -12.81 18.96
CA ASN A 50 -2.09 -12.00 17.95
C ASN A 50 -1.98 -10.54 18.39
N GLN A 51 -3.05 -9.94 18.91
CA GLN A 51 -3.03 -8.57 19.42
C GLN A 51 -2.05 -8.40 20.59
N ILE A 52 -2.01 -9.35 21.51
CA ILE A 52 -1.06 -9.34 22.65
C ILE A 52 0.38 -9.41 22.13
N ALA A 53 0.68 -10.29 21.17
CA ALA A 53 2.01 -10.39 20.58
C ALA A 53 2.44 -9.08 19.90
N ILE A 54 1.53 -8.43 19.18
CA ILE A 54 1.77 -7.11 18.57
C ILE A 54 2.04 -6.07 19.66
N ASN A 55 1.24 -6.02 20.73
CA ASN A 55 1.40 -5.05 21.82
C ASN A 55 2.75 -5.24 22.52
N ILE A 56 3.14 -6.47 22.85
CA ILE A 56 4.45 -6.77 23.47
C ILE A 56 5.61 -6.34 22.56
N SER A 57 5.51 -6.61 21.24
CA SER A 57 6.51 -6.17 20.27
C SER A 57 6.59 -4.65 20.19
N SER A 58 5.45 -3.98 20.20
CA SER A 58 5.37 -2.52 20.17
C SER A 58 5.97 -1.89 21.43
N GLU A 59 5.67 -2.43 22.61
CA GLU A 59 6.26 -1.96 23.86
C GLU A 59 7.79 -2.10 23.88
N ARG A 60 8.32 -3.23 23.41
CA ARG A 60 9.77 -3.44 23.30
C ARG A 60 10.43 -2.42 22.38
N ILE A 61 9.82 -2.18 21.21
CA ILE A 61 10.30 -1.15 20.27
C ILE A 61 10.25 0.24 20.89
N ASN A 62 9.18 0.58 21.60
CA ASN A 62 9.02 1.85 22.28
C ASN A 62 10.05 2.09 23.41
N MET A 63 10.65 1.02 23.97
CA MET A 63 11.75 1.11 24.93
C MET A 63 13.11 1.34 24.28
N MET A 64 13.24 1.12 22.96
CA MET A 64 14.48 1.38 22.23
C MET A 64 14.70 2.87 22.08
N LYS A 65 15.96 3.29 22.09
CA LYS A 65 16.32 4.67 21.80
C LYS A 65 16.23 4.95 20.31
N SER A 66 15.81 6.14 19.96
CA SER A 66 15.80 6.63 18.59
C SER A 66 16.49 7.98 18.46
N PHE A 67 16.75 8.37 17.22
CA PHE A 67 17.35 9.65 16.90
C PHE A 67 16.44 10.81 17.34
N ASP A 68 16.99 11.76 18.08
CA ASP A 68 16.34 13.03 18.35
C ASP A 68 16.59 13.97 17.15
N LEU A 69 15.52 14.22 16.40
CA LEU A 69 15.55 15.09 15.22
C LEU A 69 14.91 16.46 15.51
N SER A 70 14.86 16.86 16.78
CA SER A 70 14.40 18.17 17.21
C SER A 70 15.42 19.25 16.86
N SER A 71 15.32 19.83 15.67
CA SER A 71 16.07 21.05 15.39
C SER A 71 15.32 22.28 15.93
N GLN A 72 16.03 23.25 16.52
CA GLN A 72 15.45 24.50 17.02
C GLN A 72 14.79 25.36 15.92
N LYS A 73 14.90 24.98 14.65
CA LYS A 73 14.35 25.65 13.46
C LYS A 73 13.13 24.97 12.85
N LEU A 74 12.44 24.12 13.61
CA LEU A 74 11.22 23.44 13.15
C LEU A 74 10.03 24.41 13.06
N ASN A 75 10.14 25.39 12.17
CA ASN A 75 9.02 26.22 11.72
C ASN A 75 8.42 25.60 10.45
N LEU A 76 7.26 26.09 10.02
CA LEU A 76 6.56 25.78 8.76
C LEU A 76 7.44 25.78 7.48
N GLU A 77 8.69 26.18 7.59
CA GLU A 77 9.77 26.09 6.60
C GLU A 77 10.19 24.65 6.26
N THR A 78 9.62 23.64 6.93
CA THR A 78 9.85 22.21 6.60
C THR A 78 9.38 21.90 5.18
N PHE A 79 8.33 22.60 4.72
CA PHE A 79 7.88 22.59 3.33
C PHE A 79 8.60 23.61 2.44
N ASN A 80 9.72 24.21 2.88
CA ASN A 80 10.54 25.05 2.01
C ASN A 80 11.32 24.18 1.00
N LEU A 81 10.55 23.35 0.31
CA LEU A 81 10.94 22.56 -0.85
C LEU A 81 10.46 23.30 -2.10
N ASN A 82 11.21 23.19 -3.18
CA ASN A 82 10.82 23.79 -4.47
C ASN A 82 9.70 22.96 -5.13
N ILE A 83 8.53 22.88 -4.45
CA ILE A 83 7.36 22.16 -4.95
C ILE A 83 6.46 23.09 -5.74
N PRO A 84 5.88 22.64 -6.87
CA PRO A 84 5.09 23.49 -7.79
C PRO A 84 3.70 23.88 -7.26
N PHE A 85 3.34 23.47 -6.04
CA PHE A 85 2.03 23.74 -5.46
C PHE A 85 2.10 23.94 -3.93
N LYS A 86 1.04 24.54 -3.37
CA LYS A 86 0.94 24.75 -1.92
C LYS A 86 0.48 23.48 -1.22
N PRO A 87 1.16 23.04 -0.14
CA PRO A 87 0.71 21.90 0.67
C PRO A 87 -0.68 22.11 1.26
N THR A 88 -1.50 21.05 1.24
CA THR A 88 -2.85 21.06 1.83
C THR A 88 -2.81 21.14 3.36
N LYS A 89 -3.95 21.42 3.98
CA LYS A 89 -4.07 21.42 5.45
C LYS A 89 -3.80 20.04 6.04
N ALA A 90 -4.32 18.96 5.39
CA ALA A 90 -4.09 17.59 5.82
C ALA A 90 -2.60 17.21 5.74
N GLN A 91 -1.90 17.54 4.65
CA GLN A 91 -0.46 17.32 4.52
C GLN A 91 0.34 18.04 5.62
N LYS A 92 0.03 19.31 5.89
CA LYS A 92 0.68 20.09 6.97
C LYS A 92 0.45 19.46 8.33
N LYS A 93 -0.77 19.01 8.62
CA LYS A 93 -1.12 18.30 9.85
C LYS A 93 -0.29 17.04 10.04
N VAL A 94 -0.19 16.20 9.00
CA VAL A 94 0.58 14.95 9.05
C VAL A 94 2.08 15.23 9.27
N VAL A 95 2.63 16.25 8.63
CA VAL A 95 4.03 16.65 8.89
C VAL A 95 4.21 17.12 10.33
N GLN A 96 3.27 17.86 10.91
CA GLN A 96 3.32 18.24 12.32
C GLN A 96 3.29 17.03 13.26
N GLU A 97 2.46 16.03 12.97
CA GLU A 97 2.42 14.76 13.71
C GLU A 97 3.78 14.03 13.65
N ILE A 98 4.42 13.98 12.48
CA ILE A 98 5.76 13.41 12.31
C ILE A 98 6.80 14.21 13.12
N MET A 99 6.74 15.54 13.08
CA MET A 99 7.64 16.39 13.83
C MET A 99 7.52 16.17 15.34
N MET A 100 6.30 15.99 15.86
CA MET A 100 6.09 15.65 17.27
C MET A 100 6.74 14.31 17.63
N ASN A 101 6.59 13.29 16.79
CA ASN A 101 7.25 12.00 17.01
C ASN A 101 8.79 12.10 16.94
N PHE A 102 9.34 12.96 16.09
CA PHE A 102 10.79 13.16 15.98
C PHE A 102 11.41 13.82 17.22
N GLN A 103 10.61 14.49 18.04
CA GLN A 103 11.01 15.03 19.33
C GLN A 103 10.96 13.99 20.46
N GLU A 104 10.29 12.88 20.24
CA GLU A 104 10.24 11.80 21.20
C GLU A 104 11.52 10.94 21.08
N LYS A 105 12.05 10.48 22.21
CA LYS A 105 13.26 9.62 22.22
C LYS A 105 12.97 8.15 21.89
N LYS A 106 11.81 7.88 21.32
CA LYS A 106 11.38 6.55 20.88
C LYS A 106 11.21 6.47 19.35
N PRO A 107 11.39 5.32 18.75
CA PRO A 107 11.21 5.16 17.31
C PRO A 107 9.77 5.48 16.87
N MET A 108 9.60 6.42 15.96
CA MET A 108 8.31 6.62 15.28
C MET A 108 8.04 5.42 14.38
N ARG A 109 6.83 4.89 14.42
CA ARG A 109 6.31 3.91 13.45
C ARG A 109 4.95 4.39 12.97
N ARG A 110 4.92 5.03 11.79
CA ARG A 110 3.73 5.74 11.31
C ARG A 110 3.32 5.28 9.92
N LEU A 111 2.02 5.04 9.72
CA LEU A 111 1.40 4.75 8.43
C LEU A 111 0.66 6.01 7.93
N ILE A 112 1.08 6.52 6.78
CA ILE A 112 0.35 7.55 6.04
C ILE A 112 -0.58 6.87 5.05
N GLN A 113 -1.86 7.09 5.25
CA GLN A 113 -2.91 6.64 4.37
C GLN A 113 -3.52 7.81 3.62
N GLY A 114 -3.70 7.67 2.32
CA GLY A 114 -4.32 8.71 1.50
C GLY A 114 -4.54 8.20 0.09
N ASP A 115 -5.50 8.79 -0.58
CA ASP A 115 -5.88 8.42 -1.95
C ASP A 115 -4.71 8.56 -2.94
N VAL A 116 -4.88 7.96 -4.12
CA VAL A 116 -3.90 8.11 -5.22
C VAL A 116 -3.77 9.58 -5.58
N GLY A 117 -2.53 10.10 -5.54
CA GLY A 117 -2.24 11.51 -5.82
C GLY A 117 -2.62 12.49 -4.71
N SER A 118 -2.88 12.04 -3.48
CA SER A 118 -3.07 12.93 -2.31
C SER A 118 -1.78 13.63 -1.85
N GLY A 119 -0.63 13.31 -2.45
CA GLY A 119 0.65 13.95 -2.16
C GLY A 119 1.39 13.36 -0.97
N LYS A 120 1.24 12.08 -0.68
CA LYS A 120 2.01 11.36 0.36
C LYS A 120 3.52 11.54 0.21
N THR A 121 4.01 11.51 -1.02
CA THR A 121 5.45 11.68 -1.34
C THR A 121 6.02 12.99 -0.85
N ILE A 122 5.23 14.08 -0.84
CA ILE A 122 5.68 15.39 -0.35
C ILE A 122 5.86 15.37 1.16
N VAL A 123 4.96 14.68 1.87
CA VAL A 123 5.09 14.48 3.32
C VAL A 123 6.35 13.68 3.63
N ALA A 124 6.64 12.64 2.85
CA ALA A 124 7.89 11.88 2.97
C ALA A 124 9.11 12.78 2.70
N ALA A 125 9.10 13.59 1.63
CA ALA A 125 10.18 14.52 1.31
C ALA A 125 10.40 15.54 2.45
N ALA A 126 9.33 16.07 3.05
CA ALA A 126 9.43 16.97 4.20
C ALA A 126 10.07 16.28 5.41
N ALA A 127 9.69 15.04 5.72
CA ALA A 127 10.31 14.25 6.79
C ALA A 127 11.79 13.96 6.53
N MET A 128 12.16 13.61 5.30
CA MET A 128 13.55 13.37 4.90
C MET A 128 14.39 14.67 4.92
N ASN A 129 13.77 15.82 4.59
CA ASN A 129 14.40 17.11 4.73
C ASN A 129 14.80 17.41 6.20
N ILE A 130 13.93 17.06 7.15
CA ILE A 130 14.24 17.22 8.59
C ILE A 130 15.46 16.37 8.96
N CYS A 131 15.54 15.12 8.48
CA CYS A 131 16.69 14.26 8.73
C CYS A 131 17.99 14.88 8.19
N SER A 132 17.98 15.34 6.94
CA SER A 132 19.16 15.97 6.32
C SER A 132 19.59 17.25 7.05
N GLN A 133 18.63 18.07 7.54
CA GLN A 133 18.94 19.25 8.35
C GLN A 133 19.61 18.91 9.70
N ASN A 134 19.41 17.69 10.19
CA ASN A 134 20.05 17.16 11.40
C ASN A 134 21.32 16.34 11.08
N ASN A 135 21.86 16.43 9.86
CA ASN A 135 23.01 15.65 9.37
C ASN A 135 22.80 14.13 9.54
N LYS A 136 21.57 13.68 9.32
CA LYS A 136 21.19 12.27 9.37
C LYS A 136 20.75 11.76 8.01
N GLN A 137 20.96 10.48 7.79
CA GLN A 137 20.63 9.82 6.53
C GLN A 137 19.21 9.27 6.54
N SER A 138 18.60 9.22 5.39
CA SER A 138 17.29 8.64 5.19
C SER A 138 17.23 7.78 3.91
N VAL A 139 16.33 6.80 3.89
CA VAL A 139 16.13 5.92 2.74
C VAL A 139 14.66 5.90 2.33
N LEU A 140 14.40 5.99 1.02
CA LEU A 140 13.08 5.78 0.42
C LEU A 140 13.09 4.49 -0.39
N MET A 141 12.26 3.55 0.01
CA MET A 141 12.07 2.30 -0.68
C MET A 141 10.81 2.32 -1.52
N CYS A 142 10.97 1.95 -2.79
CA CYS A 142 9.90 1.88 -3.79
C CYS A 142 9.70 0.44 -4.28
N PRO A 143 8.49 0.03 -4.65
CA PRO A 143 8.23 -1.33 -5.11
C PRO A 143 8.79 -1.63 -6.50
N THR A 144 8.99 -0.62 -7.35
CA THR A 144 9.47 -0.79 -8.73
C THR A 144 10.56 0.21 -9.09
N GLU A 145 11.39 -0.13 -10.10
CA GLU A 145 12.45 0.74 -10.61
C GLU A 145 11.89 2.04 -11.22
N VAL A 146 10.74 1.95 -11.89
CA VAL A 146 10.07 3.12 -12.51
C VAL A 146 9.67 4.14 -11.44
N LEU A 147 9.04 3.68 -10.36
CA LEU A 147 8.70 4.56 -9.22
C LEU A 147 9.92 5.14 -8.55
N ALA A 148 10.97 4.34 -8.36
CA ALA A 148 12.19 4.81 -7.74
C ALA A 148 12.84 5.93 -8.57
N ARG A 149 12.88 5.81 -9.90
CA ARG A 149 13.37 6.86 -10.80
C ARG A 149 12.49 8.12 -10.75
N GLN A 150 11.16 7.96 -10.78
CA GLN A 150 10.23 9.10 -10.68
C GLN A 150 10.40 9.84 -9.35
N HIS A 151 10.50 9.13 -8.24
CA HIS A 151 10.76 9.76 -6.93
C HIS A 151 12.13 10.44 -6.92
N PHE A 152 13.15 9.83 -7.48
CA PHE A 152 14.48 10.43 -7.60
C PHE A 152 14.44 11.75 -8.37
N GLU A 153 13.83 11.78 -9.56
CA GLU A 153 13.68 13.00 -10.38
C GLU A 153 12.94 14.11 -9.62
N ASN A 154 11.83 13.75 -8.97
CA ASN A 154 11.05 14.67 -8.16
C ASN A 154 11.87 15.24 -7.00
N PHE A 155 12.57 14.37 -6.26
CA PHE A 155 13.37 14.80 -5.11
C PHE A 155 14.54 15.69 -5.54
N VAL A 156 15.26 15.33 -6.60
CA VAL A 156 16.32 16.20 -7.16
C VAL A 156 15.78 17.57 -7.52
N SER A 157 14.59 17.63 -8.13
CA SER A 157 13.93 18.91 -8.45
C SER A 157 13.51 19.69 -7.21
N TRP A 158 12.89 19.03 -6.22
CA TRP A 158 12.37 19.68 -5.01
C TRP A 158 13.47 20.16 -4.06
N PHE A 159 14.62 19.48 -4.06
CA PHE A 159 15.78 19.80 -3.22
C PHE A 159 16.86 20.60 -3.95
N LYS A 160 16.61 21.08 -5.17
CA LYS A 160 17.59 21.76 -6.04
C LYS A 160 18.34 22.91 -5.35
N ASP A 161 17.63 23.70 -4.51
CA ASP A 161 18.20 24.85 -3.82
C ASP A 161 18.79 24.49 -2.44
N LYS A 162 18.93 23.21 -2.14
CA LYS A 162 19.47 22.70 -0.87
C LYS A 162 20.73 21.89 -1.13
N ASN A 163 21.67 22.00 -0.20
CA ASN A 163 22.88 21.19 -0.24
C ASN A 163 22.61 19.79 0.32
N ILE A 164 21.79 18.99 -0.39
CA ILE A 164 21.37 17.64 -0.01
C ILE A 164 21.81 16.67 -1.11
N SER A 165 22.59 15.67 -0.75
CA SER A 165 23.05 14.61 -1.65
C SER A 165 22.01 13.50 -1.77
N ILE A 166 21.52 13.27 -2.99
CA ILE A 166 20.50 12.25 -3.29
C ILE A 166 21.09 11.26 -4.30
N GLU A 167 20.99 9.97 -4.00
CA GLU A 167 21.47 8.88 -4.89
C GLU A 167 20.36 7.85 -5.14
N LEU A 168 20.45 7.20 -6.32
CA LEU A 168 19.50 6.18 -6.75
C LEU A 168 20.18 4.81 -6.83
N LEU A 169 19.62 3.80 -6.17
CA LEU A 169 20.13 2.42 -6.16
C LEU A 169 19.08 1.44 -6.69
N LEU A 170 19.34 0.88 -7.87
CA LEU A 170 18.44 -0.07 -8.54
C LEU A 170 19.09 -1.45 -8.68
N GLY A 171 18.28 -2.47 -9.00
CA GLY A 171 18.76 -3.83 -9.26
C GLY A 171 19.78 -3.90 -10.40
N LYS A 172 19.61 -3.08 -11.42
CA LYS A 172 20.48 -2.99 -12.61
C LYS A 172 21.70 -2.08 -12.44
N THR A 173 21.90 -1.45 -11.28
CA THR A 173 23.06 -0.57 -11.02
C THR A 173 24.35 -1.38 -11.15
N LYS A 174 25.31 -0.88 -11.97
CA LYS A 174 26.58 -1.55 -12.22
C LYS A 174 27.38 -1.74 -10.93
N LYS A 175 28.09 -2.86 -10.80
CA LYS A 175 28.83 -3.22 -9.59
C LYS A 175 29.76 -2.10 -9.08
N LYS A 176 30.55 -1.49 -9.96
CA LYS A 176 31.46 -0.38 -9.60
C LYS A 176 30.73 0.86 -9.06
N GLU A 177 29.56 1.15 -9.58
CA GLU A 177 28.74 2.28 -9.17
C GLU A 177 28.09 1.99 -7.82
N LYS A 178 27.62 0.76 -7.65
CA LYS A 178 27.08 0.27 -6.38
C LYS A 178 28.12 0.36 -5.26
N GLU A 179 29.34 -0.11 -5.48
CA GLU A 179 30.45 -0.03 -4.53
C GLU A 179 30.77 1.43 -4.14
N LYS A 180 30.69 2.37 -5.09
CA LYS A 180 30.85 3.81 -4.80
C LYS A 180 29.73 4.35 -3.92
N ILE A 181 28.47 3.98 -4.20
CA ILE A 181 27.31 4.38 -3.39
C ILE A 181 27.46 3.81 -1.97
N GLU A 182 27.84 2.55 -1.82
CA GLU A 182 28.08 1.90 -0.53
C GLU A 182 29.13 2.67 0.30
N GLN A 183 30.27 3.01 -0.31
CA GLN A 183 31.30 3.79 0.39
C GLN A 183 30.84 5.19 0.80
N LYS A 184 30.13 5.91 -0.08
CA LYS A 184 29.56 7.23 0.23
C LYS A 184 28.54 7.17 1.36
N LEU A 185 27.73 6.09 1.44
CA LEU A 185 26.77 5.89 2.53
C LEU A 185 27.47 5.71 3.88
N ILE A 186 28.49 4.87 3.93
CA ILE A 186 29.30 4.61 5.14
C ILE A 186 30.04 5.89 5.58
N ASN A 187 30.49 6.71 4.63
CA ASN A 187 31.14 7.99 4.93
C ASN A 187 30.14 9.07 5.39
N GLY A 188 28.84 8.91 5.11
CA GLY A 188 27.80 9.92 5.37
C GLY A 188 27.77 11.04 4.34
N GLU A 189 28.22 10.78 3.11
CA GLU A 189 28.23 11.73 2.00
C GLU A 189 26.89 11.75 1.22
N ILE A 190 26.02 10.77 1.46
CA ILE A 190 24.67 10.67 0.88
C ILE A 190 23.68 10.93 2.01
N ASP A 191 22.81 11.91 1.84
CA ASP A 191 21.73 12.25 2.78
C ASP A 191 20.48 11.43 2.52
N ILE A 192 20.13 11.22 1.24
CA ILE A 192 18.90 10.51 0.83
C ILE A 192 19.27 9.42 -0.18
N LEU A 193 18.97 8.17 0.17
CA LEU A 193 19.04 7.05 -0.78
C LEU A 193 17.64 6.68 -1.22
N ILE A 194 17.43 6.60 -2.54
CA ILE A 194 16.17 6.12 -3.14
C ILE A 194 16.47 4.81 -3.87
N GLY A 195 15.62 3.81 -3.72
CA GLY A 195 15.81 2.56 -4.44
C GLY A 195 14.70 1.56 -4.27
N THR A 196 14.90 0.38 -4.84
CA THR A 196 13.99 -0.76 -4.71
C THR A 196 14.45 -1.67 -3.56
N HIS A 197 14.01 -2.93 -3.55
CA HIS A 197 14.46 -3.92 -2.56
C HIS A 197 15.99 -4.07 -2.45
N THR A 198 16.77 -3.53 -3.40
CA THR A 198 18.24 -3.51 -3.37
C THR A 198 18.79 -2.77 -2.16
N VAL A 199 18.08 -1.79 -1.62
CA VAL A 199 18.48 -1.06 -0.40
C VAL A 199 18.51 -1.95 0.85
N PHE A 200 17.89 -3.15 0.79
CA PHE A 200 17.90 -4.15 1.87
C PHE A 200 19.08 -5.14 1.79
N GLN A 201 19.88 -5.11 0.73
CA GLN A 201 20.98 -6.06 0.58
C GLN A 201 21.98 -5.89 1.72
N LYS A 202 22.59 -7.02 2.17
CA LYS A 202 23.45 -7.08 3.36
C LYS A 202 24.64 -6.11 3.33
N ASN A 203 25.11 -5.73 2.16
CA ASN A 203 26.28 -4.85 1.99
C ASN A 203 25.92 -3.36 2.10
N ILE A 204 24.65 -2.99 2.17
CA ILE A 204 24.23 -1.58 2.32
C ILE A 204 24.22 -1.22 3.79
N GLU A 205 25.18 -0.41 4.19
CA GLU A 205 25.33 0.10 5.56
C GLU A 205 25.32 1.62 5.55
N PHE A 206 24.73 2.21 6.56
CA PHE A 206 24.62 3.65 6.73
C PHE A 206 25.42 4.10 7.94
N LYS A 207 26.06 5.27 7.84
CA LYS A 207 26.73 5.90 8.99
C LYS A 207 25.74 6.28 10.09
N SER A 208 24.59 6.87 9.72
CA SER A 208 23.58 7.38 10.67
C SER A 208 22.19 7.40 10.04
N LEU A 209 21.62 6.22 9.78
CA LEU A 209 20.27 6.08 9.22
C LEU A 209 19.22 6.43 10.27
N ALA A 210 18.55 7.57 10.12
CA ALA A 210 17.54 8.05 11.07
C ALA A 210 16.09 7.85 10.61
N LEU A 211 15.84 7.75 9.29
CA LEU A 211 14.49 7.58 8.76
C LEU A 211 14.45 6.57 7.62
N ILE A 212 13.53 5.64 7.73
CA ILE A 212 13.17 4.68 6.68
C ILE A 212 11.78 5.02 6.19
N VAL A 213 11.65 5.29 4.90
CA VAL A 213 10.36 5.50 4.22
C VAL A 213 10.08 4.33 3.29
N VAL A 214 8.90 3.74 3.39
CA VAL A 214 8.45 2.61 2.55
C VAL A 214 7.20 3.04 1.80
N ASP A 215 7.28 3.07 0.48
CA ASP A 215 6.12 3.35 -0.38
C ASP A 215 5.41 2.05 -0.76
N GLU A 216 4.08 2.09 -0.85
CA GLU A 216 3.19 0.96 -1.14
C GLU A 216 3.43 -0.24 -0.19
N GLN A 217 3.26 0.02 1.10
CA GLN A 217 3.54 -0.95 2.18
C GLN A 217 2.97 -2.36 1.95
N GLN A 218 1.79 -2.49 1.33
CA GLN A 218 1.13 -3.77 1.12
C GLN A 218 1.95 -4.77 0.27
N ARG A 219 2.97 -4.30 -0.43
CA ARG A 219 3.87 -5.13 -1.25
C ARG A 219 5.08 -5.68 -0.49
N PHE A 220 5.21 -5.35 0.81
CA PHE A 220 6.37 -5.72 1.61
C PHE A 220 5.98 -6.52 2.85
N GLY A 221 6.63 -7.66 3.04
CA GLY A 221 6.43 -8.51 4.21
C GLY A 221 6.97 -7.87 5.50
N VAL A 222 6.41 -8.30 6.64
CA VAL A 222 6.78 -7.81 7.98
C VAL A 222 8.29 -8.01 8.24
N LYS A 223 8.86 -9.15 7.83
CA LYS A 223 10.29 -9.46 8.00
C LYS A 223 11.21 -8.44 7.34
N GLN A 224 10.88 -8.01 6.10
CA GLN A 224 11.69 -7.04 5.37
C GLN A 224 11.74 -5.67 6.06
N ARG A 225 10.68 -5.30 6.79
CA ARG A 225 10.61 -4.06 7.54
C ARG A 225 11.55 -4.06 8.76
N PHE A 226 11.69 -5.20 9.43
CA PHE A 226 12.62 -5.36 10.55
C PHE A 226 14.09 -5.40 10.10
N ASP A 227 14.37 -6.06 8.98
CA ASP A 227 15.73 -6.17 8.44
C ASP A 227 16.35 -4.80 8.08
N LEU A 228 15.52 -3.78 7.75
CA LEU A 228 15.99 -2.41 7.54
C LEU A 228 16.41 -1.71 8.83
N ALA A 229 15.68 -1.90 9.90
CA ALA A 229 15.96 -1.23 11.16
C ALA A 229 17.35 -1.61 11.71
N SER A 230 17.81 -2.84 11.42
CA SER A 230 19.12 -3.34 11.85
C SER A 230 20.32 -2.84 11.05
N LYS A 231 20.12 -2.00 10.02
CA LYS A 231 21.20 -1.52 9.11
C LYS A 231 21.87 -0.23 9.54
N SER A 232 21.43 0.38 10.62
CA SER A 232 22.13 1.52 11.20
C SER A 232 23.36 1.01 11.96
N ALA A 233 24.53 1.60 11.74
CA ALA A 233 25.72 1.34 12.55
C ALA A 233 25.61 1.92 13.97
N SER A 234 24.55 2.70 14.25
CA SER A 234 24.28 3.29 15.56
C SER A 234 23.43 2.34 16.42
N GLU A 235 23.54 2.51 17.75
CA GLU A 235 22.67 1.82 18.72
C GLU A 235 21.22 2.37 18.68
N GLU A 236 20.98 3.46 17.97
CA GLU A 236 19.69 4.12 17.85
C GLU A 236 18.88 3.50 16.71
N MET A 237 17.63 3.21 16.99
CA MET A 237 16.71 2.66 16.01
C MET A 237 16.17 3.77 15.08
N PRO A 238 16.19 3.61 13.74
CA PRO A 238 15.63 4.59 12.84
C PRO A 238 14.11 4.69 12.95
N HIS A 239 13.57 5.89 12.74
CA HIS A 239 12.14 6.13 12.56
C HIS A 239 11.65 5.45 11.29
N GLN A 240 10.41 4.99 11.27
CA GLN A 240 9.80 4.29 10.15
C GLN A 240 8.51 4.99 9.71
N LEU A 241 8.44 5.31 8.43
CA LEU A 241 7.31 5.95 7.79
C LEU A 241 6.81 5.06 6.65
N PHE A 242 5.61 4.56 6.76
CA PHE A 242 4.97 3.72 5.75
C PHE A 242 3.94 4.55 4.99
N MET A 243 3.82 4.33 3.69
CA MET A 243 2.82 4.98 2.85
C MET A 243 1.99 3.92 2.12
N THR A 244 0.70 4.17 1.96
CA THR A 244 -0.18 3.35 1.12
C THR A 244 -1.14 4.23 0.33
N ALA A 245 -1.32 3.89 -0.96
CA ALA A 245 -2.31 4.52 -1.82
C ALA A 245 -3.65 3.77 -1.82
N THR A 246 -3.71 2.59 -1.22
CA THR A 246 -4.98 1.91 -0.97
C THR A 246 -5.54 2.37 0.37
N PRO A 247 -6.64 3.13 0.38
CA PRO A 247 -7.33 3.39 1.61
C PRO A 247 -7.80 2.07 2.22
N ILE A 248 -7.49 1.86 3.49
CA ILE A 248 -7.97 0.72 4.27
C ILE A 248 -9.00 1.29 5.24
N PRO A 249 -10.18 0.67 5.40
CA PRO A 249 -11.16 1.13 6.37
C PRO A 249 -10.53 1.36 7.74
N ARG A 250 -10.83 2.49 8.36
CA ARG A 250 -10.16 2.93 9.60
C ARG A 250 -10.22 1.87 10.71
N THR A 251 -11.37 1.23 10.86
CA THR A 251 -11.59 0.17 11.85
C THR A 251 -10.67 -1.02 11.62
N LEU A 252 -10.46 -1.40 10.36
CA LEU A 252 -9.61 -2.51 9.98
C LEU A 252 -8.14 -2.12 10.11
N ALA A 253 -7.77 -0.91 9.70
CA ALA A 253 -6.41 -0.40 9.83
C ALA A 253 -5.95 -0.35 11.29
N MET A 254 -6.80 0.11 12.21
CA MET A 254 -6.51 0.14 13.64
C MET A 254 -6.35 -1.25 14.28
N THR A 255 -6.92 -2.27 13.67
CA THR A 255 -6.81 -3.65 14.17
C THR A 255 -5.56 -4.35 13.66
N ILE A 256 -5.26 -4.19 12.38
CA ILE A 256 -4.18 -4.93 11.71
C ILE A 256 -2.83 -4.23 11.87
N PHE A 257 -2.85 -2.90 11.86
CA PHE A 257 -1.68 -2.05 12.06
C PHE A 257 -1.70 -1.36 13.42
N SER A 258 -2.19 -2.05 14.44
CA SER A 258 -2.27 -1.51 15.81
C SER A 258 -0.91 -1.15 16.41
N ASP A 259 0.17 -1.58 15.78
CA ASP A 259 1.56 -1.24 16.10
C ASP A 259 2.05 0.03 15.39
N LEU A 260 1.24 0.65 14.54
CA LEU A 260 1.57 1.86 13.80
C LEU A 260 0.64 3.02 14.17
N ASP A 261 1.21 4.21 14.32
CA ASP A 261 0.44 5.45 14.36
C ASP A 261 -0.18 5.73 12.99
N LEU A 262 -1.46 6.02 12.92
CA LEU A 262 -2.16 6.26 11.67
C LEU A 262 -2.34 7.75 11.39
N SER A 263 -1.88 8.21 10.22
CA SER A 263 -2.15 9.54 9.67
C SER A 263 -2.93 9.45 8.37
N ILE A 264 -3.93 10.28 8.20
CA ILE A 264 -4.81 10.27 7.03
C ILE A 264 -4.66 11.59 6.26
N ILE A 265 -4.46 11.49 4.94
CA ILE A 265 -4.55 12.60 4.01
C ILE A 265 -5.84 12.42 3.21
N ASP A 266 -6.88 13.10 3.63
CA ASP A 266 -8.24 13.04 3.09
C ASP A 266 -8.57 14.18 2.11
N GLU A 267 -7.59 15.01 1.79
CA GLU A 267 -7.69 16.13 0.85
C GLU A 267 -6.91 15.82 -0.44
N LEU A 268 -7.48 16.19 -1.59
CA LEU A 268 -6.74 16.24 -2.86
C LEU A 268 -5.98 17.57 -2.97
N PRO A 269 -4.82 17.58 -3.65
CA PRO A 269 -4.08 18.80 -3.95
C PRO A 269 -4.95 19.81 -4.73
N PRO A 270 -4.74 21.13 -4.51
CA PRO A 270 -5.43 22.17 -5.26
C PRO A 270 -5.25 22.02 -6.79
N GLY A 271 -6.30 22.28 -7.57
CA GLY A 271 -6.26 22.16 -9.04
C GLY A 271 -6.53 20.75 -9.57
N ARG A 272 -6.78 19.78 -8.70
CA ARG A 272 -7.16 18.43 -9.14
C ARG A 272 -8.67 18.24 -9.12
N ASN A 273 -9.26 17.98 -10.30
CA ASN A 273 -10.68 17.67 -10.42
C ASN A 273 -10.96 16.18 -10.16
N PRO A 274 -12.09 15.84 -9.56
CA PRO A 274 -12.53 14.45 -9.44
C PRO A 274 -12.71 13.79 -10.81
N VAL A 275 -12.23 12.57 -10.99
CA VAL A 275 -12.38 11.81 -12.24
C VAL A 275 -13.82 11.33 -12.38
N LYS A 276 -14.49 11.72 -13.48
CA LYS A 276 -15.86 11.30 -13.78
C LYS A 276 -15.85 9.83 -14.27
N THR A 277 -16.57 8.96 -13.59
CA THR A 277 -16.61 7.53 -13.93
C THR A 277 -17.91 7.20 -14.66
N VAL A 278 -17.81 6.53 -15.82
CA VAL A 278 -18.92 6.02 -16.60
C VAL A 278 -18.82 4.49 -16.73
N VAL A 279 -19.96 3.81 -16.71
CA VAL A 279 -20.06 2.35 -16.87
C VAL A 279 -20.86 2.08 -18.13
N LEU A 280 -20.27 1.35 -19.06
CA LEU A 280 -20.80 1.14 -20.41
C LEU A 280 -20.69 -0.34 -20.82
N SER A 281 -21.67 -0.84 -21.60
CA SER A 281 -21.53 -2.15 -22.23
C SER A 281 -20.40 -2.16 -23.25
N ASN A 282 -19.74 -3.30 -23.40
CA ASN A 282 -18.68 -3.50 -24.40
C ASN A 282 -19.16 -3.28 -25.84
N ASP A 283 -20.46 -3.38 -26.10
CA ASP A 283 -21.07 -3.04 -27.42
C ASP A 283 -20.80 -1.59 -27.84
N LYS A 284 -20.53 -0.69 -26.87
CA LYS A 284 -20.19 0.72 -27.12
C LYS A 284 -18.72 0.98 -27.41
N ARG A 285 -17.92 -0.05 -27.53
CA ARG A 285 -16.47 0.05 -27.77
C ARG A 285 -16.15 0.89 -29.01
N LEU A 286 -16.87 0.67 -30.12
CA LEU A 286 -16.70 1.42 -31.35
C LEU A 286 -17.04 2.93 -31.19
N GLU A 287 -18.13 3.23 -30.45
CA GLU A 287 -18.53 4.61 -30.16
C GLU A 287 -17.45 5.36 -29.37
N ILE A 288 -16.83 4.67 -28.40
CA ILE A 288 -15.75 5.20 -27.58
C ILE A 288 -14.50 5.43 -28.45
N THR A 289 -14.13 4.45 -29.29
CA THR A 289 -12.96 4.55 -30.18
C THR A 289 -13.08 5.74 -31.12
N ASN A 290 -14.25 5.99 -31.68
CA ASN A 290 -14.50 7.15 -32.58
C ASN A 290 -14.33 8.49 -31.83
N ARG A 291 -14.49 8.56 -30.51
CA ARG A 291 -14.28 9.77 -29.72
C ARG A 291 -12.83 10.01 -29.30
N LEU A 292 -11.95 9.04 -29.46
CA LEU A 292 -10.54 9.16 -29.05
C LEU A 292 -9.84 10.30 -29.77
N GLN A 293 -10.15 10.53 -31.04
CA GLN A 293 -9.58 11.64 -31.80
C GLN A 293 -9.92 13.01 -31.20
N GLU A 294 -11.15 13.17 -30.67
CA GLU A 294 -11.57 14.40 -30.01
C GLU A 294 -10.83 14.59 -28.68
N VAL A 295 -10.65 13.51 -27.92
CA VAL A 295 -9.93 13.54 -26.64
C VAL A 295 -8.45 13.88 -26.86
N CYS A 296 -7.80 13.33 -27.88
CA CYS A 296 -6.38 13.52 -28.14
C CYS A 296 -6.04 14.83 -28.88
N LYS A 297 -7.02 15.56 -29.47
CA LYS A 297 -6.81 16.78 -30.22
C LYS A 297 -6.02 17.86 -29.46
N ASP A 298 -6.26 17.98 -28.17
CA ASP A 298 -5.65 19.01 -27.32
C ASP A 298 -4.37 18.53 -26.61
N GLY A 299 -3.76 17.44 -27.12
CA GLY A 299 -2.58 16.84 -26.53
C GLY A 299 -2.87 15.97 -25.32
N ASN A 300 -4.13 15.67 -25.06
CA ASN A 300 -4.52 14.72 -24.03
C ASN A 300 -4.16 13.29 -24.42
N GLN A 301 -3.91 12.46 -23.43
CA GLN A 301 -3.48 11.09 -23.63
C GLN A 301 -4.46 10.10 -22.97
N VAL A 302 -4.48 8.88 -23.50
CA VAL A 302 -5.43 7.85 -23.13
C VAL A 302 -4.71 6.59 -22.67
N TYR A 303 -5.12 6.05 -21.51
CA TYR A 303 -4.83 4.69 -21.11
C TYR A 303 -5.96 3.77 -21.58
N TRP A 304 -5.60 2.70 -22.28
CA TRP A 304 -6.52 1.63 -22.66
C TRP A 304 -6.07 0.34 -22.01
N LEU A 305 -6.76 -0.05 -20.93
CA LEU A 305 -6.42 -1.22 -20.14
C LEU A 305 -7.24 -2.43 -20.57
N CYS A 306 -6.55 -3.50 -20.95
CA CYS A 306 -7.12 -4.82 -21.19
C CYS A 306 -6.93 -5.68 -19.94
N THR A 307 -8.03 -6.14 -19.33
CA THR A 307 -7.96 -6.96 -18.12
C THR A 307 -7.79 -8.44 -18.48
N MET A 308 -7.24 -9.19 -17.56
CA MET A 308 -7.00 -10.63 -17.71
C MET A 308 -8.29 -11.41 -17.95
N ILE A 309 -8.28 -12.31 -18.92
CA ILE A 309 -9.43 -13.17 -19.25
C ILE A 309 -9.35 -14.50 -18.52
N GLU A 310 -8.14 -15.02 -18.25
CA GLU A 310 -7.85 -16.24 -17.48
C GLU A 310 -6.51 -16.08 -16.76
N ASP A 311 -6.18 -16.96 -15.79
CA ASP A 311 -4.88 -17.03 -15.11
C ASP A 311 -3.72 -17.46 -16.05
N ASN A 312 -3.77 -17.03 -17.32
CA ASN A 312 -2.84 -17.42 -18.36
C ASN A 312 -2.32 -16.18 -19.10
N ASP A 313 -1.11 -15.77 -18.77
CA ASP A 313 -0.38 -14.62 -19.35
C ASP A 313 -0.39 -14.56 -20.89
N SER A 314 -0.66 -15.68 -21.58
CA SER A 314 -0.70 -15.72 -23.04
C SER A 314 -1.95 -15.11 -23.62
N PHE A 315 -3.11 -15.29 -23.00
CA PHE A 315 -4.38 -14.75 -23.46
C PHE A 315 -4.49 -13.25 -23.21
N ASP A 316 -3.89 -12.76 -22.13
CA ASP A 316 -3.88 -11.33 -21.80
C ASP A 316 -3.10 -10.51 -22.83
N VAL A 317 -1.95 -11.04 -23.23
CA VAL A 317 -1.12 -10.42 -24.27
C VAL A 317 -1.91 -10.38 -25.59
N GLN A 318 -2.55 -11.49 -25.96
CA GLN A 318 -3.34 -11.58 -27.20
C GLN A 318 -4.54 -10.62 -27.17
N SER A 319 -5.22 -10.46 -26.02
CA SER A 319 -6.29 -9.48 -25.86
C SER A 319 -5.82 -8.04 -26.04
N ALA A 320 -4.66 -7.70 -25.48
CA ALA A 320 -4.08 -6.37 -25.59
C ALA A 320 -3.55 -6.10 -27.01
N GLU A 321 -2.95 -7.09 -27.67
CA GLU A 321 -2.54 -7.01 -29.08
C GLU A 321 -3.76 -6.80 -30.00
N THR A 322 -4.82 -7.56 -29.81
CA THR A 322 -6.08 -7.40 -30.55
C THR A 322 -6.69 -6.01 -30.33
N SER A 323 -6.62 -5.48 -29.12
CA SER A 323 -7.13 -4.15 -28.82
C SER A 323 -6.27 -3.07 -29.48
N LEU A 324 -4.95 -3.25 -29.56
CA LEU A 324 -4.05 -2.34 -30.29
C LEU A 324 -4.36 -2.36 -31.79
N GLU A 325 -4.53 -3.55 -32.39
CA GLU A 325 -4.91 -3.68 -33.82
C GLU A 325 -6.24 -2.99 -34.09
N TRP A 326 -7.23 -3.20 -33.24
CA TRP A 326 -8.53 -2.52 -33.32
C TRP A 326 -8.37 -0.99 -33.29
N ILE A 327 -7.58 -0.44 -32.36
CA ILE A 327 -7.36 0.98 -32.25
C ILE A 327 -6.67 1.53 -33.52
N ARG A 328 -5.68 0.82 -34.05
CA ARG A 328 -4.98 1.19 -35.27
C ARG A 328 -5.87 1.15 -36.52
N GLU A 329 -6.86 0.26 -36.55
CA GLU A 329 -7.84 0.17 -37.64
C GLU A 329 -8.85 1.32 -37.59
N TYR A 330 -9.40 1.63 -36.40
CA TYR A 330 -10.50 2.60 -36.25
C TYR A 330 -10.04 4.02 -35.87
N ALA A 331 -8.80 4.19 -35.45
CA ALA A 331 -8.19 5.48 -35.13
C ALA A 331 -6.73 5.54 -35.62
N PRO A 332 -6.47 5.38 -36.95
CA PRO A 332 -5.13 5.25 -37.53
C PRO A 332 -4.25 6.49 -37.37
N GLU A 333 -4.86 7.65 -37.13
CA GLU A 333 -4.15 8.92 -36.96
C GLU A 333 -3.51 9.06 -35.56
N LEU A 334 -3.90 8.24 -34.59
CA LEU A 334 -3.41 8.30 -33.24
C LEU A 334 -2.23 7.34 -33.05
N ARG A 335 -1.17 7.87 -32.43
CA ARG A 335 0.03 7.10 -32.11
C ARG A 335 -0.26 6.17 -30.94
N SER A 336 -0.38 4.89 -31.21
CA SER A 336 -0.74 3.88 -30.20
C SER A 336 0.37 2.85 -30.03
N GLU A 337 0.73 2.56 -28.78
CA GLU A 337 1.73 1.56 -28.41
C GLU A 337 1.24 0.64 -27.30
N LEU A 338 1.89 -0.52 -27.18
CA LEU A 338 1.52 -1.59 -26.26
C LEU A 338 2.53 -1.78 -25.14
N VAL A 339 2.02 -2.04 -23.92
CA VAL A 339 2.85 -2.43 -22.77
C VAL A 339 2.21 -3.63 -22.06
N HIS A 340 2.91 -4.78 -22.04
CA HIS A 340 2.46 -6.02 -21.40
C HIS A 340 3.62 -6.78 -20.74
N SER A 341 3.32 -7.85 -19.98
CA SER A 341 4.29 -8.61 -19.18
C SER A 341 5.44 -9.22 -19.99
N LYS A 342 5.18 -9.66 -21.23
CA LYS A 342 6.18 -10.34 -22.09
C LYS A 342 7.17 -9.42 -22.81
N LEU A 343 6.92 -8.10 -22.86
CA LEU A 343 7.91 -7.16 -23.43
C LEU A 343 9.19 -7.16 -22.59
N SER A 344 10.32 -6.91 -23.23
CA SER A 344 11.57 -6.67 -22.52
C SER A 344 11.45 -5.47 -21.58
N SER A 345 12.24 -5.45 -20.51
CA SER A 345 12.23 -4.32 -19.59
C SER A 345 12.60 -3.00 -20.26
N GLU A 346 13.45 -3.04 -21.28
CA GLU A 346 13.91 -1.88 -22.04
C GLU A 346 12.79 -1.33 -22.94
N GLU A 347 12.06 -2.20 -23.64
CA GLU A 347 10.91 -1.80 -24.48
C GLU A 347 9.78 -1.21 -23.62
N LYS A 348 9.47 -1.87 -22.46
CA LYS A 348 8.51 -1.33 -21.50
C LYS A 348 8.89 0.07 -21.06
N GLU A 349 10.14 0.25 -20.61
CA GLU A 349 10.63 1.52 -20.11
C GLU A 349 10.57 2.60 -21.22
N LYS A 350 10.97 2.25 -22.45
CA LYS A 350 10.89 3.15 -23.61
C LYS A 350 9.46 3.59 -23.88
N ASN A 351 8.53 2.66 -24.09
CA ASN A 351 7.13 3.01 -24.42
C ASN A 351 6.47 3.86 -23.33
N ILE A 352 6.82 3.60 -22.11
CA ILE A 352 6.37 4.34 -20.93
C ILE A 352 6.93 5.78 -20.94
N ILE A 353 8.21 5.96 -21.20
CA ILE A 353 8.85 7.28 -21.29
C ILE A 353 8.29 8.05 -22.49
N ASP A 354 8.14 7.40 -23.64
CA ASP A 354 7.58 8.00 -24.85
C ASP A 354 6.13 8.46 -24.62
N PHE A 355 5.32 7.67 -23.91
CA PHE A 355 3.98 8.07 -23.51
C PHE A 355 4.00 9.27 -22.54
N ARG A 356 4.85 9.25 -21.51
CA ARG A 356 5.00 10.37 -20.58
C ARG A 356 5.42 11.68 -21.28
N ASN A 357 6.23 11.57 -22.33
CA ASN A 357 6.72 12.71 -23.10
C ASN A 357 5.74 13.19 -24.18
N GLY A 358 4.55 12.58 -24.30
CA GLY A 358 3.55 12.94 -25.30
C GLY A 358 3.86 12.48 -26.73
N LEU A 359 4.81 11.52 -26.89
CA LEU A 359 5.14 10.93 -28.19
C LEU A 359 4.15 9.83 -28.59
N ILE A 360 3.37 9.32 -27.63
CA ILE A 360 2.32 8.32 -27.80
C ILE A 360 1.02 8.93 -27.27
N ASP A 361 -0.07 8.80 -28.02
CA ASP A 361 -1.39 9.33 -27.69
C ASP A 361 -2.21 8.31 -26.88
N ILE A 362 -2.10 7.04 -27.25
CA ILE A 362 -2.83 5.94 -26.59
C ILE A 362 -1.85 4.87 -26.14
N LEU A 363 -1.85 4.58 -24.85
CA LEU A 363 -1.09 3.47 -24.30
C LEU A 363 -2.04 2.30 -24.01
N VAL A 364 -1.96 1.26 -24.85
CA VAL A 364 -2.65 -0.01 -24.61
C VAL A 364 -1.84 -0.83 -23.63
N CYS A 365 -2.47 -1.38 -22.60
CA CYS A 365 -1.73 -2.05 -21.54
C CYS A 365 -2.53 -3.17 -20.88
N THR A 366 -1.82 -4.12 -20.31
CA THR A 366 -2.38 -5.06 -19.33
C THR A 366 -2.25 -4.48 -17.91
N THR A 367 -2.69 -5.22 -16.88
CA THR A 367 -2.66 -4.81 -15.46
C THR A 367 -1.27 -4.38 -14.92
N VAL A 368 -0.21 -4.56 -15.70
CA VAL A 368 1.19 -4.15 -15.36
C VAL A 368 1.32 -2.65 -15.01
N ILE A 369 0.35 -1.81 -15.40
CA ILE A 369 0.36 -0.35 -15.11
C ILE A 369 -0.17 0.00 -13.71
N GLU A 370 -0.56 -0.96 -12.89
CA GLU A 370 -0.97 -0.69 -11.49
C GLU A 370 0.08 0.13 -10.71
N VAL A 371 1.32 0.18 -11.17
CA VAL A 371 2.43 0.77 -10.43
C VAL A 371 2.94 2.07 -11.05
N GLY A 372 2.43 3.16 -10.53
CA GLY A 372 3.22 4.31 -10.12
C GLY A 372 3.53 5.42 -11.11
N MET A 373 3.20 5.33 -12.41
CA MET A 373 3.57 6.42 -13.30
C MET A 373 2.63 7.61 -13.24
N ASP A 374 3.25 8.79 -13.21
CA ASP A 374 2.58 10.06 -13.31
C ASP A 374 2.66 10.60 -14.74
N VAL A 375 1.53 10.64 -15.43
CA VAL A 375 1.40 11.21 -16.78
C VAL A 375 0.41 12.37 -16.71
N PRO A 376 0.88 13.62 -16.67
CA PRO A 376 0.03 14.78 -16.44
C PRO A 376 -1.04 14.97 -17.51
N ASN A 377 -0.77 14.60 -18.76
CA ASN A 377 -1.68 14.78 -19.88
C ASN A 377 -2.69 13.62 -20.05
N ALA A 378 -2.62 12.59 -19.23
CA ALA A 378 -3.58 11.49 -19.28
C ALA A 378 -4.94 11.92 -18.70
N SER A 379 -5.94 12.09 -19.58
CA SER A 379 -7.29 12.56 -19.24
C SER A 379 -8.34 11.46 -19.29
N LEU A 380 -8.09 10.37 -20.00
CA LEU A 380 -9.04 9.26 -20.15
C LEU A 380 -8.39 7.92 -19.81
N MET A 381 -9.08 7.17 -18.96
CA MET A 381 -8.81 5.76 -18.67
C MET A 381 -9.95 4.91 -19.19
N ILE A 382 -9.68 3.98 -20.09
CA ILE A 382 -10.62 2.97 -20.55
C ILE A 382 -10.19 1.63 -19.96
N ILE A 383 -11.12 0.90 -19.32
CA ILE A 383 -10.86 -0.40 -18.72
C ILE A 383 -11.83 -1.40 -19.34
N GLU A 384 -11.31 -2.33 -20.13
CA GLU A 384 -12.09 -3.43 -20.70
C GLU A 384 -12.32 -4.53 -19.65
N ASN A 385 -13.47 -5.20 -19.70
CA ASN A 385 -13.91 -6.25 -18.78
C ASN A 385 -13.73 -5.82 -17.29
N ALA A 386 -14.14 -4.60 -16.99
CA ALA A 386 -13.96 -4.00 -15.67
C ALA A 386 -14.67 -4.78 -14.55
N GLU A 387 -15.68 -5.58 -14.87
CA GLU A 387 -16.41 -6.46 -13.96
C GLU A 387 -15.51 -7.52 -13.29
N ARG A 388 -14.34 -7.79 -13.86
CA ARG A 388 -13.38 -8.79 -13.36
C ARG A 388 -12.44 -8.22 -12.30
N LEU A 389 -12.25 -6.90 -12.30
CA LEU A 389 -11.35 -6.24 -11.35
C LEU A 389 -12.00 -5.99 -10.00
N GLY A 390 -11.17 -5.93 -8.99
CA GLY A 390 -11.56 -5.51 -7.65
C GLY A 390 -11.76 -4.01 -7.55
N LEU A 391 -12.58 -3.57 -6.58
CA LEU A 391 -12.84 -2.15 -6.33
C LEU A 391 -11.56 -1.36 -6.07
N SER A 392 -10.66 -1.89 -5.24
CA SER A 392 -9.38 -1.25 -4.94
C SER A 392 -8.51 -1.10 -6.19
N GLN A 393 -8.49 -2.10 -7.09
CA GLN A 393 -7.74 -2.04 -8.35
C GLN A 393 -8.36 -0.99 -9.30
N LEU A 394 -9.68 -1.02 -9.49
CA LEU A 394 -10.40 -0.03 -10.31
C LEU A 394 -10.14 1.40 -9.80
N HIS A 395 -10.15 1.59 -8.49
CA HIS A 395 -9.87 2.88 -7.88
C HIS A 395 -8.42 3.35 -8.11
N GLN A 396 -7.44 2.47 -7.96
CA GLN A 396 -6.03 2.78 -8.24
C GLN A 396 -5.81 3.15 -9.71
N LEU A 397 -6.44 2.42 -10.64
CA LEU A 397 -6.38 2.70 -12.07
C LEU A 397 -7.05 4.04 -12.41
N ARG A 398 -8.25 4.31 -11.87
CA ARG A 398 -8.91 5.60 -12.02
C ARG A 398 -8.02 6.76 -11.55
N GLY A 399 -7.28 6.58 -10.48
CA GLY A 399 -6.34 7.57 -9.96
C GLY A 399 -5.11 7.84 -10.82
N ARG A 400 -4.92 7.11 -11.94
CA ARG A 400 -3.83 7.34 -12.91
C ARG A 400 -4.10 8.48 -13.88
N VAL A 401 -5.33 8.91 -14.03
CA VAL A 401 -5.72 10.05 -14.86
C VAL A 401 -6.12 11.25 -14.01
N GLY A 402 -6.23 12.42 -14.63
CA GLY A 402 -6.61 13.66 -13.96
C GLY A 402 -5.53 14.21 -13.04
N ARG A 403 -4.27 14.13 -13.44
CA ARG A 403 -3.13 14.65 -12.69
C ARG A 403 -2.63 16.00 -13.16
N GLY A 404 -3.08 16.43 -14.35
CA GLY A 404 -2.85 17.78 -14.85
C GLY A 404 -3.74 18.81 -14.13
N PRO A 405 -3.31 20.09 -14.07
CA PRO A 405 -4.10 21.15 -13.46
C PRO A 405 -5.34 21.43 -14.32
N ASP A 406 -6.49 21.62 -13.63
CA ASP A 406 -7.79 22.04 -14.22
C ASP A 406 -8.30 21.18 -15.40
N MET A 407 -7.85 19.92 -15.49
CA MET A 407 -8.22 18.98 -16.54
C MET A 407 -9.47 18.20 -16.16
N ASP A 408 -10.47 18.21 -17.07
CA ASP A 408 -11.59 17.27 -17.00
C ASP A 408 -11.11 15.85 -17.36
N SER A 409 -11.35 14.90 -16.48
CA SER A 409 -10.85 13.56 -16.67
C SER A 409 -11.93 12.51 -16.47
N PHE A 410 -11.83 11.44 -17.24
CA PHE A 410 -12.84 10.40 -17.33
C PHE A 410 -12.25 9.01 -17.13
N CYS A 411 -13.03 8.13 -16.52
CA CYS A 411 -12.76 6.70 -16.44
C CYS A 411 -13.95 5.94 -17.02
N ALA A 412 -13.76 5.27 -18.15
CA ALA A 412 -14.77 4.45 -18.81
C ALA A 412 -14.54 2.98 -18.42
N LEU A 413 -15.52 2.40 -17.72
CA LEU A 413 -15.53 1.01 -17.31
C LEU A 413 -16.41 0.22 -18.29
N LEU A 414 -15.78 -0.58 -19.16
CA LEU A 414 -16.47 -1.43 -20.11
C LEU A 414 -16.71 -2.79 -19.47
N TYR A 415 -17.93 -3.27 -19.56
CA TYR A 415 -18.32 -4.58 -19.04
C TYR A 415 -18.94 -5.46 -20.10
N GLN A 416 -18.87 -6.77 -19.91
CA GLN A 416 -19.50 -7.79 -20.73
C GLN A 416 -20.63 -8.49 -19.95
N ASP A 417 -21.80 -8.61 -20.60
CA ASP A 417 -22.92 -9.39 -20.04
C ASP A 417 -22.73 -10.90 -20.27
N PRO A 418 -23.23 -11.79 -19.37
CA PRO A 418 -23.92 -11.44 -18.13
C PRO A 418 -22.96 -11.12 -16.98
N MET A 419 -23.25 -10.08 -16.20
CA MET A 419 -22.51 -9.73 -14.98
C MET A 419 -23.07 -10.45 -13.76
N SER A 420 -22.18 -10.79 -12.82
CA SER A 420 -22.60 -11.22 -11.48
C SER A 420 -23.16 -10.04 -10.68
N GLU A 421 -24.03 -10.30 -9.70
CA GLU A 421 -24.59 -9.28 -8.82
C GLU A 421 -23.49 -8.49 -8.07
N ASN A 422 -22.42 -9.17 -7.64
CA ASN A 422 -21.29 -8.53 -6.98
C ASN A 422 -20.49 -7.62 -7.94
N ALA A 423 -20.34 -8.02 -9.21
CA ALA A 423 -19.69 -7.19 -10.23
C ALA A 423 -20.49 -5.91 -10.49
N GLN A 424 -21.81 -6.03 -10.61
CA GLN A 424 -22.69 -4.88 -10.78
C GLN A 424 -22.57 -3.91 -9.60
N LYS A 425 -22.63 -4.39 -8.36
CA LYS A 425 -22.47 -3.57 -7.16
C LYS A 425 -21.12 -2.84 -7.14
N ARG A 426 -20.03 -3.51 -7.55
CA ARG A 426 -18.70 -2.88 -7.64
C ARG A 426 -18.67 -1.74 -8.67
N LEU A 427 -19.18 -1.96 -9.88
CA LEU A 427 -19.18 -0.94 -10.93
C LEU A 427 -20.09 0.24 -10.58
N GLU A 428 -21.24 -0.01 -9.95
CA GLU A 428 -22.12 1.03 -9.41
C GLU A 428 -21.42 1.86 -8.30
N ALA A 429 -20.69 1.21 -7.41
CA ALA A 429 -19.91 1.89 -6.39
C ALA A 429 -18.85 2.81 -7.01
N MET A 430 -18.12 2.34 -8.03
CA MET A 430 -17.14 3.15 -8.76
C MET A 430 -17.75 4.36 -9.46
N LYS A 431 -18.99 4.24 -9.96
CA LYS A 431 -19.73 5.35 -10.57
C LYS A 431 -20.20 6.37 -9.54
N LYS A 432 -20.62 5.92 -8.34
CA LYS A 432 -21.22 6.74 -7.30
C LYS A 432 -20.19 7.47 -6.43
N TYR A 433 -19.08 6.81 -6.10
CA TYR A 433 -18.09 7.31 -5.14
C TYR A 433 -16.79 7.69 -5.83
N SER A 434 -16.29 8.87 -5.51
CA SER A 434 -14.98 9.36 -5.99
C SER A 434 -13.87 9.17 -4.94
N ASN A 435 -14.22 9.15 -3.66
CA ASN A 435 -13.28 9.04 -2.56
C ASN A 435 -12.87 7.57 -2.32
N GLY A 436 -11.57 7.33 -2.20
CA GLY A 436 -11.03 5.99 -1.98
C GLY A 436 -11.41 5.37 -0.63
N PHE A 437 -11.65 6.17 0.40
CA PHE A 437 -12.09 5.67 1.71
C PHE A 437 -13.50 5.07 1.64
N ASP A 438 -14.45 5.76 0.98
CA ASP A 438 -15.81 5.26 0.78
C ASP A 438 -15.80 3.96 -0.04
N ILE A 439 -14.97 3.93 -1.09
CA ILE A 439 -14.78 2.73 -1.93
C ILE A 439 -14.22 1.57 -1.12
N SER A 440 -13.27 1.82 -0.23
CA SER A 440 -12.68 0.77 0.60
C SER A 440 -13.65 0.20 1.64
N GLU A 441 -14.58 1.02 2.16
CA GLU A 441 -15.64 0.53 3.04
C GLU A 441 -16.60 -0.41 2.30
N ILE A 442 -16.98 -0.05 1.08
CA ILE A 442 -17.83 -0.90 0.24
C ILE A 442 -17.06 -2.18 -0.19
N ASP A 443 -15.78 -2.08 -0.52
CA ASP A 443 -14.96 -3.26 -0.86
C ASP A 443 -14.88 -4.23 0.33
N LEU A 444 -14.79 -3.68 1.56
CA LEU A 444 -14.85 -4.47 2.79
C LEU A 444 -16.18 -5.19 2.97
N GLU A 445 -17.29 -4.51 2.68
CA GLU A 445 -18.64 -5.10 2.78
C GLU A 445 -18.86 -6.21 1.72
N LEU A 446 -18.37 -6.00 0.50
CA LEU A 446 -18.58 -6.95 -0.61
C LEU A 446 -17.66 -8.17 -0.57
N ARG A 447 -16.39 -7.99 -0.17
CA ARG A 447 -15.38 -9.07 -0.18
C ARG A 447 -15.05 -9.60 1.20
N GLY A 448 -15.25 -8.78 2.23
CA GLY A 448 -14.72 -9.03 3.56
C GLY A 448 -13.25 -8.63 3.71
N ALA A 449 -12.79 -8.58 4.96
CA ALA A 449 -11.48 -8.03 5.34
C ALA A 449 -10.27 -8.83 4.82
N GLY A 450 -10.41 -10.13 4.59
CA GLY A 450 -9.28 -11.01 4.22
C GLY A 450 -8.81 -10.86 2.79
N GLU A 451 -9.74 -10.71 1.85
CA GLU A 451 -9.39 -10.46 0.45
C GLU A 451 -8.87 -9.03 0.23
N LEU A 452 -9.45 -8.06 0.96
CA LEU A 452 -9.05 -6.65 0.87
C LEU A 452 -7.56 -6.46 1.20
N LEU A 453 -7.04 -7.20 2.14
CA LEU A 453 -5.68 -7.05 2.65
C LEU A 453 -4.64 -7.89 1.91
N GLY A 454 -5.07 -8.72 0.96
CA GLY A 454 -4.17 -9.61 0.23
C GLY A 454 -3.38 -10.55 1.14
N LEU A 455 -3.90 -10.85 2.33
CA LEU A 455 -3.19 -11.63 3.36
C LEU A 455 -2.77 -13.02 2.86
N ARG A 456 -3.47 -13.56 1.86
CA ARG A 456 -3.10 -14.83 1.22
C ARG A 456 -1.89 -14.71 0.28
N GLN A 457 -1.60 -13.52 -0.27
CA GLN A 457 -0.54 -13.33 -1.28
C GLN A 457 0.76 -12.73 -0.74
N SER A 458 0.71 -12.00 0.39
CA SER A 458 1.85 -11.18 0.86
C SER A 458 2.59 -11.71 2.09
N GLY A 459 2.39 -12.99 2.49
CA GLY A 459 3.01 -13.52 3.71
C GLY A 459 2.46 -12.85 4.98
N GLY A 460 1.19 -12.49 4.96
CA GLY A 460 0.45 -11.97 6.11
C GLY A 460 0.34 -13.02 7.22
N ILE A 461 -0.25 -12.63 8.34
CA ILE A 461 -0.43 -13.48 9.51
C ILE A 461 -1.24 -14.72 9.11
N ASP A 462 -0.61 -15.91 9.16
CA ASP A 462 -1.27 -17.20 8.93
C ASP A 462 -2.07 -17.56 10.18
N PHE A 463 -3.36 -17.26 10.18
CA PHE A 463 -4.27 -17.70 11.20
C PHE A 463 -4.58 -19.19 11.03
N LYS A 464 -4.64 -19.92 12.15
CA LYS A 464 -4.93 -21.37 12.15
C LYS A 464 -6.42 -21.68 11.96
N ILE A 465 -7.28 -20.83 12.51
CA ILE A 465 -8.73 -21.02 12.55
C ILE A 465 -9.48 -19.78 12.09
N SER A 466 -8.99 -18.60 12.45
CA SER A 466 -9.63 -17.31 12.20
C SER A 466 -9.51 -16.90 10.73
N ASP A 467 -10.54 -16.23 10.25
CA ASP A 467 -10.53 -15.56 8.95
C ASP A 467 -11.01 -14.12 9.18
N ILE A 468 -10.14 -13.14 8.90
CA ILE A 468 -10.46 -11.73 9.15
C ILE A 468 -11.69 -11.28 8.38
N SER A 469 -11.94 -11.83 7.17
CA SER A 469 -13.12 -11.51 6.37
C SER A 469 -14.40 -11.99 7.02
N ARG A 470 -14.39 -13.26 7.42
CA ARG A 470 -15.54 -13.94 8.02
C ARG A 470 -15.83 -13.44 9.43
N ASP A 471 -14.76 -13.17 10.19
CA ASP A 471 -14.81 -13.03 11.65
C ASP A 471 -14.60 -11.58 12.11
N ALA A 472 -14.62 -10.59 11.20
CA ALA A 472 -14.37 -9.16 11.48
C ALA A 472 -15.17 -8.60 12.66
N GLN A 473 -16.42 -9.07 12.83
CA GLN A 473 -17.27 -8.67 13.96
C GLN A 473 -16.73 -9.10 15.34
N LEU A 474 -15.85 -10.10 15.40
CA LEU A 474 -15.24 -10.60 16.64
C LEU A 474 -13.97 -9.83 17.02
N LEU A 475 -13.42 -8.98 16.13
CA LEU A 475 -12.19 -8.24 16.38
C LEU A 475 -12.29 -7.29 17.58
N LYS A 476 -13.40 -6.57 17.74
CA LYS A 476 -13.60 -5.69 18.90
C LYS A 476 -13.64 -6.46 20.22
N LEU A 477 -14.27 -7.62 20.21
CA LEU A 477 -14.33 -8.49 21.40
C LEU A 477 -12.94 -9.02 21.75
N SER A 478 -12.15 -9.43 20.74
CA SER A 478 -10.79 -9.91 20.94
C SER A 478 -9.83 -8.82 21.44
N GLN A 479 -9.97 -7.58 20.98
CA GLN A 479 -9.22 -6.42 21.50
C GLN A 479 -9.51 -6.20 22.99
N SER A 480 -10.79 -6.14 23.37
CA SER A 480 -11.19 -5.99 24.76
C SER A 480 -10.70 -7.16 25.65
N LEU A 481 -10.64 -8.37 25.08
CA LEU A 481 -10.09 -9.52 25.77
C LEU A 481 -8.56 -9.40 25.91
N ALA A 482 -7.86 -9.00 24.86
CA ALA A 482 -6.42 -8.80 24.88
C ALA A 482 -5.99 -7.78 25.93
N GLU A 483 -6.69 -6.64 26.04
CA GLU A 483 -6.45 -5.62 27.07
C GLU A 483 -6.63 -6.17 28.50
N LYS A 484 -7.64 -6.99 28.73
CA LYS A 484 -7.88 -7.60 30.05
C LYS A 484 -6.83 -8.67 30.40
N ILE A 485 -6.35 -9.41 29.40
CA ILE A 485 -5.41 -10.53 29.59
C ILE A 485 -3.96 -10.01 29.67
N SER A 486 -3.62 -8.89 29.05
CA SER A 486 -2.25 -8.32 29.05
C SER A 486 -1.68 -8.08 30.45
N ASN A 487 -2.51 -7.97 31.48
CA ASN A 487 -2.11 -7.85 32.88
C ASN A 487 -1.88 -9.20 33.59
N LEU A 488 -2.01 -10.33 32.89
CA LEU A 488 -1.74 -11.66 33.48
C LEU A 488 -0.23 -11.93 33.55
N GLU A 489 0.13 -12.96 34.33
CA GLU A 489 1.51 -13.43 34.43
C GLU A 489 2.13 -13.71 33.06
N SER A 490 3.35 -13.26 32.83
CA SER A 490 4.06 -13.39 31.55
C SER A 490 4.13 -14.82 31.01
N ILE A 491 4.29 -15.81 31.89
CA ILE A 491 4.34 -17.25 31.56
C ILE A 491 3.04 -17.74 30.91
N LYS A 492 1.88 -17.22 31.34
CA LYS A 492 0.58 -17.58 30.76
C LYS A 492 0.39 -16.94 29.38
N LEU A 493 0.88 -15.72 29.24
CA LEU A 493 0.85 -15.01 27.96
C LEU A 493 1.75 -15.67 26.91
N GLU A 494 2.96 -16.08 27.30
CA GLU A 494 3.89 -16.81 26.42
C GLU A 494 3.26 -18.11 25.91
N LYS A 495 2.64 -18.92 26.79
CA LYS A 495 1.95 -20.14 26.37
C LYS A 495 0.78 -19.89 25.41
N LEU A 496 0.03 -18.81 25.59
CA LEU A 496 -1.06 -18.42 24.71
C LEU A 496 -0.53 -18.05 23.32
N ILE A 497 0.53 -17.25 23.27
CA ILE A 497 1.20 -16.82 22.04
C ILE A 497 1.82 -18.03 21.33
N ASP A 498 2.56 -18.90 22.04
CA ASP A 498 3.17 -20.10 21.46
C ASP A 498 2.12 -21.05 20.86
N ARG A 499 0.96 -21.14 21.47
CA ARG A 499 -0.14 -21.98 20.97
C ARG A 499 -0.65 -21.52 19.60
N TRP A 500 -0.83 -20.22 19.43
CA TRP A 500 -1.49 -19.66 18.26
C TRP A 500 -0.53 -19.19 17.16
N ILE A 501 0.58 -18.58 17.55
CA ILE A 501 1.53 -17.92 16.64
C ILE A 501 2.75 -18.81 16.36
N GLY A 502 3.18 -19.61 17.37
CA GLY A 502 4.38 -20.43 17.27
C GLY A 502 5.68 -19.64 17.54
N GLN A 503 6.76 -20.37 17.89
CA GLN A 503 8.03 -19.72 18.26
C GLN A 503 8.78 -19.09 17.10
N ASP A 504 8.59 -19.58 15.87
CA ASP A 504 9.27 -19.08 14.67
C ASP A 504 8.66 -17.78 14.12
N GLN A 505 7.40 -17.51 14.45
CA GLN A 505 6.73 -16.25 14.09
C GLN A 505 6.83 -15.19 15.18
N LEU A 506 7.29 -15.54 16.34
CA LEU A 506 7.67 -14.60 17.38
C LEU A 506 8.92 -13.83 16.92
N TYR A 507 8.75 -12.79 16.12
CA TYR A 507 9.74 -11.72 15.92
C TYR A 507 10.11 -11.03 17.26
N ILE A 508 9.74 -11.64 18.35
CA ILE A 508 10.00 -11.28 19.74
C ILE A 508 11.42 -11.69 20.16
N LYS A 509 12.06 -12.58 19.42
CA LYS A 509 13.47 -12.95 19.60
C LYS A 509 14.40 -12.20 18.64
N ALA A 510 14.16 -10.93 18.38
CA ALA A 510 15.26 -10.06 17.96
C ALA A 510 16.10 -9.81 19.20
N GLN A 511 17.22 -10.49 19.22
CA GLN A 511 18.31 -10.31 20.18
C GLN A 511 18.81 -8.88 20.17
#